data_18c80dde78d753d8292d9e43f78f58f6
#
_entry.id   18c80dde78d753d8292d9e43f78f58f6
#
_cell.length_a   1.000
_cell.length_b   1.000
_cell.length_c   1.000
_cell.angle_alpha   90.00
_cell.angle_beta   90.00
_cell.angle_gamma   90.00
#
_symmetry.space_group_name_H-M   'P 1'
#
loop_
_entity.id
_entity.type
_entity.pdbx_description
1 polymer ?
#
loop_
_entity_poly.entity_id
_entity_poly.type
_entity_poly.pdbx_seq_one_letter_code
_entity_poly.pdbx_strand_id
1 'polypeptide(L)'
;LIEHVEIKALCEIRPGNLAKGQALLTKDGHPAATGYTGENGWQQMCCNPDIDLIIICTDWLTHTPMATYAMKQGKHVAIEVPAAMTVAECWQLVDTAERTRRHCIMLENCCYDAFALTTLNMARQGLFGEIMHVEGAYIHDLRSMYFSDENQGGFHNHWNKAYCMEHTGNPYPTHGLGPVCQILNIHRGDRLNYLVSMSTHQAGMTEYARRTFGKESPEAQQAYLLGDMNTTLIHTVKGKTIQLQYCTVHPRPYSRSHTICGTQGFAQKYPVATISLEDAHSEGGLGTAAGAVSYTHLRAHETRH
;
A
#
# COMPACT_ATOMS: atom_id res chain seq x y z
N LEU A 1 -11.10 19.27 0.64
CA LEU A 1 -10.54 19.37 -0.72
C LEU A 1 -9.21 20.08 -0.72
N ILE A 2 -8.38 19.74 -1.70
CA ILE A 2 -7.12 20.45 -1.95
C ILE A 2 -7.50 21.73 -2.68
N GLU A 3 -7.08 22.87 -2.17
CA GLU A 3 -7.26 24.18 -2.79
C GLU A 3 -6.64 24.18 -4.21
N HIS A 4 -7.30 24.79 -5.17
CA HIS A 4 -6.91 24.84 -6.59
C HIS A 4 -6.93 23.47 -7.34
N VAL A 5 -7.59 22.45 -6.80
CA VAL A 5 -7.82 21.18 -7.50
C VAL A 5 -9.29 21.06 -7.87
N GLU A 6 -9.55 20.76 -9.14
CA GLU A 6 -10.89 20.57 -9.69
C GLU A 6 -11.02 19.17 -10.29
N ILE A 7 -12.09 18.46 -9.94
CA ILE A 7 -12.41 17.15 -10.50
C ILE A 7 -13.17 17.36 -11.80
N LYS A 8 -12.47 17.25 -12.94
CA LYS A 8 -13.03 17.48 -14.28
C LYS A 8 -13.78 16.28 -14.84
N ALA A 9 -13.37 15.08 -14.48
CA ALA A 9 -13.90 13.86 -15.06
C ALA A 9 -13.91 12.69 -14.07
N LEU A 10 -14.84 11.77 -14.27
CA LEU A 10 -14.87 10.46 -13.65
C LEU A 10 -14.94 9.40 -14.76
N CYS A 11 -14.15 8.34 -14.62
CA CYS A 11 -14.22 7.19 -15.51
C CYS A 11 -14.45 5.92 -14.70
N GLU A 12 -15.45 5.16 -15.05
CA GLU A 12 -15.79 3.91 -14.37
C GLU A 12 -16.47 2.96 -15.37
N ILE A 13 -16.02 1.71 -15.42
CA ILE A 13 -16.59 0.70 -16.30
C ILE A 13 -18.03 0.33 -15.90
N ARG A 14 -18.38 0.49 -14.63
CA ARG A 14 -19.69 0.19 -14.06
C ARG A 14 -20.54 1.47 -13.96
N PRO A 15 -21.61 1.61 -14.74
CA PRO A 15 -22.44 2.84 -14.75
C PRO A 15 -22.99 3.21 -13.37
N GLY A 16 -23.33 2.20 -12.55
CA GLY A 16 -23.82 2.44 -11.18
C GLY A 16 -22.78 3.08 -10.25
N ASN A 17 -21.50 2.74 -10.41
CA ASN A 17 -20.41 3.36 -9.64
C ASN A 17 -20.11 4.77 -10.16
N LEU A 18 -20.18 4.98 -11.47
CA LEU A 18 -20.07 6.32 -12.04
C LEU A 18 -21.15 7.24 -11.47
N ALA A 19 -22.42 6.78 -11.44
CA ALA A 19 -23.52 7.54 -10.84
C ALA A 19 -23.31 7.86 -9.36
N LYS A 20 -22.77 6.90 -8.57
CA LYS A 20 -22.40 7.14 -7.16
C LYS A 20 -21.33 8.20 -7.04
N GLY A 21 -20.29 8.16 -7.88
CA GLY A 21 -19.23 9.17 -7.90
C GLY A 21 -19.77 10.57 -8.19
N GLN A 22 -20.65 10.71 -9.19
CA GLN A 22 -21.31 11.99 -9.51
C GLN A 22 -22.17 12.50 -8.33
N ALA A 23 -22.91 11.60 -7.68
CA ALA A 23 -23.74 11.96 -6.53
C ALA A 23 -22.88 12.46 -5.34
N LEU A 24 -21.71 11.87 -5.11
CA LEU A 24 -20.76 12.33 -4.08
C LEU A 24 -20.23 13.73 -4.41
N LEU A 25 -19.82 13.99 -5.65
CA LEU A 25 -19.37 15.32 -6.06
C LEU A 25 -20.46 16.37 -5.83
N THR A 26 -21.69 16.07 -6.23
CA THR A 26 -22.85 16.98 -6.02
C THR A 26 -23.10 17.23 -4.53
N LYS A 27 -23.07 16.17 -3.72
CA LYS A 27 -23.26 16.26 -2.26
C LYS A 27 -22.23 17.17 -1.61
N ASP A 28 -21.00 17.12 -2.08
CA ASP A 28 -19.89 17.91 -1.54
C ASP A 28 -19.76 19.30 -2.19
N GLY A 29 -20.75 19.69 -3.00
CA GLY A 29 -20.84 21.03 -3.61
C GLY A 29 -19.90 21.25 -4.80
N HIS A 30 -19.42 20.15 -5.43
CA HIS A 30 -18.58 20.23 -6.63
C HIS A 30 -19.39 20.36 -7.91
N PRO A 31 -18.84 20.99 -8.95
CA PRO A 31 -19.39 20.91 -10.29
C PRO A 31 -19.54 19.46 -10.76
N ALA A 32 -20.52 19.21 -11.64
CA ALA A 32 -20.65 17.91 -12.26
C ALA A 32 -19.43 17.62 -13.14
N ALA A 33 -18.82 16.44 -12.93
CA ALA A 33 -17.70 16.00 -13.73
C ALA A 33 -18.16 15.31 -15.02
N THR A 34 -17.37 15.39 -16.10
CA THR A 34 -17.62 14.63 -17.31
C THR A 34 -17.52 13.13 -17.02
N GLY A 35 -18.59 12.36 -17.33
CA GLY A 35 -18.62 10.93 -17.12
C GLY A 35 -18.10 10.16 -18.33
N TYR A 36 -17.17 9.23 -18.10
CA TYR A 36 -16.68 8.28 -19.10
C TYR A 36 -16.98 6.86 -18.64
N THR A 37 -17.38 5.97 -19.55
CA THR A 37 -17.72 4.58 -19.25
C THR A 37 -17.42 3.66 -20.44
N GLY A 38 -17.52 2.34 -20.20
CA GLY A 38 -17.22 1.34 -21.22
C GLY A 38 -15.72 1.07 -21.38
N GLU A 39 -15.41 0.08 -22.21
CA GLU A 39 -14.03 -0.45 -22.37
C GLU A 39 -13.00 0.61 -22.78
N ASN A 40 -13.39 1.59 -23.58
CA ASN A 40 -12.53 2.66 -24.11
C ASN A 40 -12.75 4.01 -23.42
N GLY A 41 -13.57 4.08 -22.37
CA GLY A 41 -13.88 5.32 -21.68
C GLY A 41 -12.66 5.99 -21.08
N TRP A 42 -11.75 5.21 -20.53
CA TRP A 42 -10.51 5.71 -19.94
C TRP A 42 -9.55 6.34 -20.99
N GLN A 43 -9.47 5.77 -22.21
CA GLN A 43 -8.66 6.38 -23.29
C GLN A 43 -9.28 7.72 -23.72
N GLN A 44 -10.61 7.78 -23.85
CA GLN A 44 -11.30 9.02 -24.17
C GLN A 44 -11.05 10.09 -23.11
N MET A 45 -11.12 9.71 -21.82
CA MET A 45 -10.80 10.62 -20.72
C MET A 45 -9.35 11.12 -20.81
N CYS A 46 -8.38 10.27 -21.11
CA CYS A 46 -6.99 10.66 -21.27
C CYS A 46 -6.75 11.67 -22.40
N CYS A 47 -7.60 11.66 -23.44
CA CYS A 47 -7.53 12.60 -24.57
C CYS A 47 -8.20 13.96 -24.28
N ASN A 48 -8.92 14.11 -23.16
CA ASN A 48 -9.56 15.39 -22.83
C ASN A 48 -8.49 16.45 -22.49
N PRO A 49 -8.45 17.61 -23.22
CA PRO A 49 -7.43 18.64 -23.01
C PRO A 49 -7.55 19.35 -21.65
N ASP A 50 -8.74 19.36 -21.04
CA ASP A 50 -9.00 20.05 -19.78
C ASP A 50 -8.54 19.28 -18.53
N ILE A 51 -7.87 18.14 -18.71
CA ILE A 51 -7.36 17.29 -17.65
C ILE A 51 -5.84 17.34 -17.64
N ASP A 52 -5.25 17.70 -16.49
CA ASP A 52 -3.79 17.73 -16.28
C ASP A 52 -3.27 16.45 -15.62
N LEU A 53 -4.05 15.87 -14.72
CA LEU A 53 -3.68 14.72 -13.88
C LEU A 53 -4.74 13.63 -13.94
N ILE A 54 -4.32 12.39 -14.15
CA ILE A 54 -5.14 11.19 -14.02
C ILE A 54 -4.78 10.44 -12.74
N ILE A 55 -5.77 10.15 -11.92
CA ILE A 55 -5.64 9.24 -10.77
C ILE A 55 -6.18 7.88 -11.19
N ILE A 56 -5.36 6.84 -11.06
CA ILE A 56 -5.68 5.48 -11.49
C ILE A 56 -5.91 4.61 -10.26
N CYS A 57 -7.14 4.12 -10.09
CA CYS A 57 -7.60 3.30 -8.96
C CYS A 57 -8.28 2.01 -9.45
N THR A 58 -7.80 1.44 -10.53
CA THR A 58 -8.34 0.24 -11.19
C THR A 58 -7.76 -1.05 -10.58
N ASP A 59 -7.91 -2.19 -11.26
CA ASP A 59 -7.19 -3.41 -10.88
C ASP A 59 -5.69 -3.31 -11.20
N TRP A 60 -4.90 -4.16 -10.53
CA TRP A 60 -3.42 -4.11 -10.63
C TRP A 60 -2.88 -4.29 -12.05
N LEU A 61 -3.55 -5.11 -12.87
CA LEU A 61 -3.07 -5.44 -14.22
C LEU A 61 -3.26 -4.28 -15.20
N THR A 62 -4.17 -3.36 -14.90
CA THR A 62 -4.48 -2.19 -15.75
C THR A 62 -3.70 -0.94 -15.38
N HIS A 63 -3.05 -0.89 -14.22
CA HIS A 63 -2.33 0.28 -13.72
C HIS A 63 -1.27 0.79 -14.71
N THR A 64 -0.30 -0.06 -15.06
CA THR A 64 0.80 0.32 -15.97
C THR A 64 0.34 0.66 -17.39
N PRO A 65 -0.54 -0.14 -18.05
CA PRO A 65 -1.08 0.22 -19.36
C PRO A 65 -1.79 1.58 -19.38
N MET A 66 -2.64 1.84 -18.40
CA MET A 66 -3.37 3.12 -18.32
C MET A 66 -2.43 4.29 -18.05
N ALA A 67 -1.47 4.14 -17.12
CA ALA A 67 -0.53 5.19 -16.78
C ALA A 67 0.37 5.56 -17.95
N THR A 68 0.92 4.58 -18.66
CA THR A 68 1.79 4.83 -19.82
C THR A 68 1.01 5.48 -20.97
N TYR A 69 -0.25 5.08 -21.19
CA TYR A 69 -1.11 5.72 -22.17
C TYR A 69 -1.40 7.18 -21.77
N ALA A 70 -1.83 7.43 -20.54
CA ALA A 70 -2.14 8.79 -20.05
C ALA A 70 -0.93 9.72 -20.19
N MET A 71 0.27 9.28 -19.81
CA MET A 71 1.48 10.08 -19.99
C MET A 71 1.80 10.38 -21.45
N LYS A 72 1.58 9.44 -22.36
CA LYS A 72 1.71 9.66 -23.82
C LYS A 72 0.68 10.67 -24.36
N GLN A 73 -0.49 10.80 -23.72
CA GLN A 73 -1.49 11.83 -24.01
C GLN A 73 -1.18 13.17 -23.30
N GLY A 74 -0.01 13.29 -22.68
CA GLY A 74 0.44 14.52 -22.03
C GLY A 74 -0.09 14.73 -20.61
N LYS A 75 -0.64 13.71 -19.95
CA LYS A 75 -1.17 13.81 -18.59
C LYS A 75 -0.11 13.44 -17.56
N HIS A 76 -0.13 14.07 -16.40
CA HIS A 76 0.50 13.55 -15.20
C HIS A 76 -0.31 12.38 -14.67
N VAL A 77 0.31 11.45 -13.95
CA VAL A 77 -0.39 10.29 -13.39
C VAL A 77 -0.06 10.06 -11.93
N ALA A 78 -1.07 9.68 -11.17
CA ALA A 78 -0.97 9.17 -9.82
C ALA A 78 -1.66 7.80 -9.81
N ILE A 79 -0.95 6.78 -9.34
CA ILE A 79 -1.38 5.37 -9.47
C ILE A 79 -1.54 4.78 -8.08
N GLU A 80 -2.67 4.14 -7.82
CA GLU A 80 -2.85 3.31 -6.62
C GLU A 80 -1.86 2.15 -6.58
N VAL A 81 -1.65 1.61 -5.41
CA VAL A 81 -0.70 0.52 -5.16
C VAL A 81 -1.26 -0.85 -5.57
N PRO A 82 -0.38 -1.71 -6.11
CA PRO A 82 0.97 -1.49 -6.61
C PRO A 82 0.95 -0.83 -7.99
N ALA A 83 1.90 0.04 -8.27
CA ALA A 83 1.95 0.75 -9.56
C ALA A 83 2.25 -0.18 -10.75
N ALA A 84 2.96 -1.28 -10.51
CA ALA A 84 3.36 -2.26 -11.53
C ALA A 84 3.42 -3.67 -10.91
N MET A 85 3.24 -4.71 -11.73
CA MET A 85 3.26 -6.11 -11.32
C MET A 85 4.51 -6.85 -11.78
N THR A 86 5.24 -6.29 -12.73
CA THR A 86 6.46 -6.89 -13.28
C THR A 86 7.60 -5.88 -13.35
N VAL A 87 8.85 -6.36 -13.39
CA VAL A 87 10.04 -5.51 -13.59
C VAL A 87 9.97 -4.76 -14.93
N ALA A 88 9.46 -5.41 -15.97
CA ALA A 88 9.27 -4.77 -17.28
C ALA A 88 8.31 -3.59 -17.20
N GLU A 89 7.20 -3.72 -16.47
CA GLU A 89 6.25 -2.63 -16.22
C GLU A 89 6.85 -1.49 -15.40
N CYS A 90 7.68 -1.80 -14.38
CA CYS A 90 8.41 -0.77 -13.66
C CYS A 90 9.27 0.10 -14.62
N TRP A 91 10.02 -0.53 -15.53
CA TRP A 91 10.79 0.18 -16.55
C TRP A 91 9.90 0.96 -17.52
N GLN A 92 8.77 0.39 -17.94
CA GLN A 92 7.81 1.10 -18.80
C GLN A 92 7.30 2.41 -18.18
N LEU A 93 7.00 2.40 -16.87
CA LEU A 93 6.57 3.60 -16.15
C LEU A 93 7.68 4.65 -16.14
N VAL A 94 8.90 4.28 -15.75
CA VAL A 94 10.06 5.19 -15.67
C VAL A 94 10.40 5.74 -17.05
N ASP A 95 10.63 4.89 -18.05
CA ASP A 95 10.96 5.30 -19.41
C ASP A 95 9.89 6.19 -20.05
N THR A 96 8.62 5.91 -19.76
CA THR A 96 7.53 6.73 -20.30
C THR A 96 7.50 8.09 -19.61
N ALA A 97 7.65 8.15 -18.29
CA ALA A 97 7.69 9.40 -17.54
C ALA A 97 8.85 10.30 -18.03
N GLU A 98 10.04 9.72 -18.23
CA GLU A 98 11.22 10.47 -18.72
C GLU A 98 11.00 10.97 -20.14
N ARG A 99 10.55 10.11 -21.07
CA ARG A 99 10.33 10.47 -22.48
C ARG A 99 9.23 11.53 -22.66
N THR A 100 8.16 11.43 -21.90
CA THR A 100 7.03 12.34 -22.00
C THR A 100 7.19 13.58 -21.12
N ARG A 101 8.16 13.58 -20.20
CA ARG A 101 8.36 14.62 -19.17
C ARG A 101 7.09 14.82 -18.33
N ARG A 102 6.41 13.72 -17.98
CA ARG A 102 5.23 13.74 -17.13
C ARG A 102 5.56 13.10 -15.79
N HIS A 103 5.00 13.64 -14.73
CA HIS A 103 5.11 13.02 -13.40
C HIS A 103 4.33 11.72 -13.37
N CYS A 104 4.95 10.71 -12.77
CA CYS A 104 4.34 9.43 -12.46
C CYS A 104 4.62 9.12 -10.98
N ILE A 105 3.60 9.05 -10.16
CA ILE A 105 3.72 8.80 -8.72
C ILE A 105 2.85 7.62 -8.31
N MET A 106 3.39 6.74 -7.47
CA MET A 106 2.61 5.73 -6.77
C MET A 106 2.06 6.31 -5.47
N LEU A 107 0.76 6.16 -5.23
CA LEU A 107 0.05 6.69 -4.07
C LEU A 107 0.18 5.75 -2.85
N GLU A 108 1.40 5.52 -2.37
CA GLU A 108 1.62 4.71 -1.16
C GLU A 108 1.20 5.49 0.10
N ASN A 109 -0.04 5.31 0.49
CA ASN A 109 -0.66 6.07 1.58
C ASN A 109 -0.01 5.84 2.95
N CYS A 110 0.62 4.68 3.18
CA CYS A 110 1.29 4.40 4.45
C CYS A 110 2.52 5.28 4.70
N CYS A 111 3.09 5.87 3.64
CA CYS A 111 4.16 6.86 3.77
C CYS A 111 3.70 8.20 4.35
N TYR A 112 2.41 8.50 4.29
CA TYR A 112 1.80 9.76 4.72
C TYR A 112 0.99 9.65 6.01
N ASP A 113 1.02 8.49 6.62
CA ASP A 113 0.43 8.24 7.94
C ASP A 113 1.15 9.06 9.02
N ALA A 114 0.41 9.57 9.99
CA ALA A 114 0.96 10.45 11.00
C ALA A 114 2.12 9.82 11.80
N PHE A 115 2.03 8.53 12.14
CA PHE A 115 3.12 7.83 12.83
C PHE A 115 4.35 7.65 11.92
N ALA A 116 4.13 7.29 10.64
CA ALA A 116 5.22 7.13 9.68
C ALA A 116 5.93 8.47 9.42
N LEU A 117 5.20 9.58 9.27
CA LEU A 117 5.79 10.91 9.10
C LEU A 117 6.54 11.37 10.35
N THR A 118 5.99 11.13 11.55
CA THR A 118 6.67 11.47 12.81
C THR A 118 7.98 10.71 12.94
N THR A 119 7.95 9.39 12.78
CA THR A 119 9.17 8.56 12.89
C THR A 119 10.18 8.85 11.77
N LEU A 120 9.73 9.20 10.57
CA LEU A 120 10.61 9.67 9.49
C LEU A 120 11.32 10.97 9.89
N ASN A 121 10.61 11.93 10.47
CA ASN A 121 11.21 13.17 10.95
C ASN A 121 12.21 12.90 12.09
N MET A 122 11.86 12.05 13.04
CA MET A 122 12.76 11.63 14.12
C MET A 122 14.04 10.94 13.59
N ALA A 123 13.89 10.05 12.61
CA ALA A 123 15.03 9.39 11.96
C ALA A 123 15.95 10.40 11.26
N ARG A 124 15.38 11.40 10.58
CA ARG A 124 16.16 12.50 9.94
C ARG A 124 16.90 13.38 10.94
N GLN A 125 16.38 13.51 12.15
CA GLN A 125 17.03 14.22 13.25
C GLN A 125 18.04 13.34 14.02
N GLY A 126 18.19 12.05 13.65
CA GLY A 126 19.12 11.13 14.28
C GLY A 126 18.68 10.58 15.64
N LEU A 127 17.43 10.79 16.05
CA LEU A 127 16.95 10.40 17.39
C LEU A 127 16.96 8.90 17.66
N PHE A 128 16.98 8.07 16.61
CA PHE A 128 17.14 6.61 16.75
C PHE A 128 18.61 6.14 16.74
N GLY A 129 19.57 7.07 16.59
CA GLY A 129 20.97 6.72 16.35
C GLY A 129 21.13 6.02 14.99
N GLU A 130 22.03 5.02 14.91
CA GLU A 130 22.17 4.20 13.72
C GLU A 130 21.01 3.18 13.65
N ILE A 131 20.18 3.28 12.61
CA ILE A 131 19.09 2.35 12.39
C ILE A 131 19.64 1.10 11.70
N MET A 132 19.45 -0.06 12.31
CA MET A 132 20.01 -1.34 11.87
C MET A 132 18.94 -2.28 11.30
N HIS A 133 17.72 -2.22 11.83
CA HIS A 133 16.64 -3.11 11.46
C HIS A 133 15.30 -2.37 11.40
N VAL A 134 14.49 -2.73 10.42
CA VAL A 134 13.11 -2.24 10.29
C VAL A 134 12.16 -3.37 9.91
N GLU A 135 10.88 -3.23 10.28
CA GLU A 135 9.84 -4.18 9.90
C GLU A 135 8.67 -3.47 9.25
N GLY A 136 8.10 -4.08 8.23
CA GLY A 136 6.88 -3.65 7.57
C GLY A 136 5.94 -4.82 7.30
N ALA A 137 4.64 -4.57 7.19
CA ALA A 137 3.69 -5.63 6.89
C ALA A 137 2.42 -5.11 6.19
N TYR A 138 1.77 -6.02 5.48
CA TYR A 138 0.37 -5.92 5.11
C TYR A 138 -0.36 -7.19 5.59
N ILE A 139 -1.07 -7.06 6.69
CA ILE A 139 -1.84 -8.14 7.31
C ILE A 139 -3.28 -7.65 7.42
N HIS A 140 -4.17 -8.25 6.61
CA HIS A 140 -5.55 -7.82 6.49
C HIS A 140 -6.42 -8.98 6.04
N ASP A 141 -7.34 -9.45 6.85
CA ASP A 141 -8.25 -10.51 6.46
C ASP A 141 -9.20 -10.05 5.35
N LEU A 142 -8.97 -10.51 4.13
CA LEU A 142 -9.75 -10.19 2.95
C LEU A 142 -10.58 -11.37 2.43
N ARG A 143 -10.66 -12.48 3.18
CA ARG A 143 -11.31 -13.71 2.72
C ARG A 143 -12.74 -13.46 2.22
N SER A 144 -13.53 -12.67 2.94
CA SER A 144 -14.89 -12.34 2.50
C SER A 144 -14.90 -11.59 1.15
N MET A 145 -13.97 -10.64 0.95
CA MET A 145 -13.91 -9.85 -0.29
C MET A 145 -13.52 -10.69 -1.52
N TYR A 146 -12.71 -11.74 -1.34
CA TYR A 146 -12.32 -12.62 -2.44
C TYR A 146 -13.50 -13.43 -3.01
N PHE A 147 -14.49 -13.74 -2.16
CA PHE A 147 -15.63 -14.56 -2.52
C PHE A 147 -16.95 -13.80 -2.68
N SER A 148 -17.04 -12.58 -2.18
CA SER A 148 -18.25 -11.78 -2.30
C SER A 148 -18.48 -11.29 -3.73
N ASP A 149 -19.75 -11.14 -4.11
CA ASP A 149 -20.13 -10.41 -5.31
C ASP A 149 -19.65 -8.95 -5.24
N GLU A 150 -19.31 -8.39 -6.37
CA GLU A 150 -18.81 -7.01 -6.46
C GLU A 150 -19.79 -5.95 -5.96
N ASN A 151 -21.12 -6.23 -6.00
CA ASN A 151 -22.14 -5.34 -5.43
C ASN A 151 -22.22 -5.45 -3.89
N GLN A 152 -21.60 -6.46 -3.33
CA GLN A 152 -21.53 -6.75 -1.89
C GLN A 152 -20.13 -6.46 -1.32
N GLY A 153 -19.30 -5.68 -2.03
CA GLY A 153 -17.96 -5.31 -1.59
C GLY A 153 -16.84 -6.25 -2.05
N GLY A 154 -17.14 -7.20 -2.91
CA GLY A 154 -16.13 -8.03 -3.57
C GLY A 154 -15.40 -7.30 -4.68
N PHE A 155 -14.31 -7.90 -5.15
CA PHE A 155 -13.53 -7.38 -6.28
C PHE A 155 -14.25 -7.60 -7.61
N HIS A 156 -14.19 -6.61 -8.49
CA HIS A 156 -14.75 -6.72 -9.84
C HIS A 156 -14.22 -7.97 -10.56
N ASN A 157 -15.14 -8.79 -11.10
CA ASN A 157 -14.82 -10.08 -11.74
C ASN A 157 -13.90 -11.00 -10.91
N HIS A 158 -13.87 -10.84 -9.59
CA HIS A 158 -13.00 -11.59 -8.68
C HIS A 158 -11.52 -11.59 -9.09
N TRP A 159 -11.02 -10.52 -9.72
CA TRP A 159 -9.66 -10.45 -10.28
C TRP A 159 -8.58 -10.79 -9.25
N ASN A 160 -8.75 -10.38 -8.00
CA ASN A 160 -7.78 -10.63 -6.94
C ASN A 160 -7.75 -12.13 -6.54
N LYS A 161 -8.92 -12.79 -6.50
CA LYS A 161 -9.00 -14.23 -6.30
C LYS A 161 -8.32 -14.99 -7.44
N ALA A 162 -8.56 -14.59 -8.70
CA ALA A 162 -7.90 -15.16 -9.87
C ALA A 162 -6.37 -15.00 -9.76
N TYR A 163 -5.89 -13.82 -9.34
CA TYR A 163 -4.48 -13.60 -9.08
C TYR A 163 -3.89 -14.59 -8.06
N CYS A 164 -4.59 -14.87 -6.97
CA CYS A 164 -4.18 -15.84 -5.95
C CYS A 164 -4.11 -17.29 -6.46
N MET A 165 -4.80 -17.61 -7.55
CA MET A 165 -4.76 -18.95 -8.18
C MET A 165 -3.49 -19.16 -9.02
N GLU A 166 -2.90 -18.10 -9.54
CA GLU A 166 -1.83 -18.14 -10.52
C GLU A 166 -0.47 -17.69 -9.98
N HIS A 167 -0.45 -16.99 -8.84
CA HIS A 167 0.75 -16.34 -8.32
C HIS A 167 1.05 -16.72 -6.88
N THR A 168 2.31 -16.65 -6.49
CA THR A 168 2.80 -16.86 -5.12
C THR A 168 3.73 -15.73 -4.68
N GLY A 169 4.16 -15.74 -3.41
CA GLY A 169 5.07 -14.75 -2.85
C GLY A 169 4.34 -13.63 -2.10
N ASN A 170 4.88 -12.43 -2.14
CA ASN A 170 4.26 -11.24 -1.57
C ASN A 170 3.81 -10.30 -2.71
N PRO A 171 2.53 -10.34 -3.13
CA PRO A 171 2.04 -9.52 -4.23
C PRO A 171 1.82 -8.05 -3.84
N TYR A 172 1.86 -7.72 -2.54
CA TYR A 172 1.49 -6.40 -2.05
C TYR A 172 2.46 -5.85 -0.99
N PRO A 173 3.77 -5.72 -1.31
CA PRO A 173 4.79 -5.33 -0.34
C PRO A 173 4.78 -3.84 0.00
N THR A 174 4.17 -2.99 -0.82
CA THR A 174 4.33 -1.53 -0.82
C THR A 174 3.99 -0.87 0.50
N HIS A 175 2.90 -1.27 1.14
CA HIS A 175 2.46 -0.67 2.42
C HIS A 175 3.44 -0.90 3.57
N GLY A 176 4.14 -2.04 3.57
CA GLY A 176 5.20 -2.30 4.54
C GLY A 176 6.54 -1.71 4.10
N LEU A 177 6.88 -1.88 2.81
CA LEU A 177 8.19 -1.51 2.29
C LEU A 177 8.37 0.01 2.11
N GLY A 178 7.36 0.71 1.63
CA GLY A 178 7.44 2.14 1.32
C GLY A 178 7.91 3.00 2.50
N PRO A 179 7.20 2.97 3.65
CA PRO A 179 7.60 3.75 4.82
C PRO A 179 9.00 3.40 5.33
N VAL A 180 9.34 2.12 5.43
CA VAL A 180 10.65 1.70 5.97
C VAL A 180 11.80 1.99 5.01
N CYS A 181 11.56 2.00 3.69
CA CYS A 181 12.54 2.46 2.70
C CYS A 181 12.85 3.96 2.85
N GLN A 182 11.87 4.78 3.20
CA GLN A 182 12.10 6.21 3.50
C GLN A 182 12.97 6.37 4.77
N ILE A 183 12.70 5.59 5.82
CA ILE A 183 13.49 5.57 7.06
C ILE A 183 14.95 5.22 6.78
N LEU A 184 15.20 4.21 5.94
CA LEU A 184 16.56 3.75 5.62
C LEU A 184 17.24 4.56 4.51
N ASN A 185 16.61 5.60 3.98
CA ASN A 185 17.11 6.39 2.84
C ASN A 185 17.46 5.54 1.61
N ILE A 186 16.66 4.54 1.30
CA ILE A 186 16.85 3.70 0.10
C ILE A 186 16.81 4.58 -1.15
N HIS A 187 17.79 4.40 -2.04
CA HIS A 187 18.12 5.23 -3.21
C HIS A 187 18.55 6.67 -2.91
N ARG A 188 18.73 7.03 -1.63
CA ARG A 188 19.20 8.34 -1.17
C ARG A 188 20.35 8.26 -0.16
N GLY A 189 21.11 7.17 -0.21
CA GLY A 189 22.21 6.90 0.70
C GLY A 189 22.43 5.42 1.02
N ASP A 190 21.43 4.59 0.81
CA ASP A 190 21.50 3.13 0.87
C ASP A 190 20.75 2.53 -0.32
N ARG A 191 20.84 1.22 -0.53
CA ARG A 191 20.09 0.47 -1.55
C ARG A 191 19.85 -0.97 -1.10
N LEU A 192 18.78 -1.58 -1.59
CA LEU A 192 18.51 -2.99 -1.41
C LEU A 192 19.60 -3.80 -2.15
N ASN A 193 20.07 -4.88 -1.52
CA ASN A 193 21.13 -5.71 -2.07
C ASN A 193 20.59 -7.08 -2.52
N TYR A 194 20.10 -7.88 -1.58
CA TYR A 194 19.48 -9.17 -1.86
C TYR A 194 18.33 -9.43 -0.89
N LEU A 195 17.50 -10.40 -1.22
CA LEU A 195 16.40 -10.84 -0.37
C LEU A 195 16.26 -12.36 -0.37
N VAL A 196 15.63 -12.85 0.71
CA VAL A 196 15.12 -14.22 0.81
C VAL A 196 13.65 -14.14 1.18
N SER A 197 12.81 -14.89 0.47
CA SER A 197 11.36 -14.86 0.67
C SER A 197 10.82 -16.28 0.76
N MET A 198 9.96 -16.53 1.73
CA MET A 198 9.30 -17.81 1.95
C MET A 198 7.82 -17.61 2.17
N SER A 199 7.01 -18.49 1.56
CA SER A 199 5.59 -18.57 1.81
C SER A 199 5.24 -19.88 2.50
N THR A 200 4.22 -19.87 3.35
CA THR A 200 3.59 -21.10 3.84
C THR A 200 2.85 -21.77 2.68
N HIS A 201 2.41 -23.03 2.88
CA HIS A 201 1.39 -23.60 2.01
C HIS A 201 0.07 -22.82 2.14
N GLN A 202 -0.80 -23.01 1.18
CA GLN A 202 -2.15 -22.46 1.16
C GLN A 202 -3.09 -23.35 1.98
N ALA A 203 -3.91 -22.75 2.85
CA ALA A 203 -4.98 -23.43 3.62
C ALA A 203 -6.17 -22.48 3.86
N GLY A 204 -5.92 -21.21 4.15
CA GLY A 204 -6.93 -20.27 4.64
C GLY A 204 -8.06 -19.99 3.67
N MET A 205 -7.78 -19.86 2.37
CA MET A 205 -8.81 -19.68 1.34
C MET A 205 -9.71 -20.91 1.23
N THR A 206 -9.12 -22.10 1.13
CA THR A 206 -9.86 -23.36 1.02
C THR A 206 -10.71 -23.63 2.25
N GLU A 207 -10.18 -23.40 3.45
CA GLU A 207 -10.94 -23.63 4.69
C GLU A 207 -12.10 -22.61 4.83
N TYR A 208 -11.87 -21.36 4.45
CA TYR A 208 -12.93 -20.36 4.41
C TYR A 208 -14.04 -20.76 3.43
N ALA A 209 -13.67 -21.20 2.22
CA ALA A 209 -14.62 -21.65 1.21
C ALA A 209 -15.44 -22.89 1.69
N ARG A 210 -14.77 -23.88 2.27
CA ARG A 210 -15.43 -25.09 2.84
C ARG A 210 -16.46 -24.74 3.90
N ARG A 211 -16.12 -23.81 4.78
CA ARG A 211 -17.01 -23.38 5.87
C ARG A 211 -18.17 -22.54 5.35
N THR A 212 -17.94 -21.70 4.34
CA THR A 212 -18.95 -20.75 3.85
C THR A 212 -19.87 -21.34 2.80
N PHE A 213 -19.35 -22.17 1.90
CA PHE A 213 -20.08 -22.68 0.73
C PHE A 213 -20.30 -24.21 0.76
N GLY A 214 -19.65 -24.91 1.71
CA GLY A 214 -19.68 -26.37 1.81
C GLY A 214 -18.47 -27.02 1.14
N LYS A 215 -18.16 -28.26 1.62
CA LYS A 215 -16.94 -28.98 1.19
C LYS A 215 -16.93 -29.33 -0.30
N GLU A 216 -18.09 -29.55 -0.87
CA GLU A 216 -18.27 -30.01 -2.27
C GLU A 216 -18.45 -28.79 -3.24
N SER A 217 -18.40 -27.57 -2.73
CA SER A 217 -18.56 -26.39 -3.60
C SER A 217 -17.37 -26.20 -4.54
N PRO A 218 -17.57 -25.61 -5.72
CA PRO A 218 -16.50 -25.25 -6.64
C PRO A 218 -15.42 -24.39 -5.96
N GLU A 219 -15.81 -23.46 -5.10
CA GLU A 219 -14.92 -22.59 -4.35
C GLU A 219 -14.01 -23.37 -3.39
N ALA A 220 -14.53 -24.43 -2.76
CA ALA A 220 -13.78 -25.28 -1.84
C ALA A 220 -12.85 -26.26 -2.54
N GLN A 221 -13.14 -26.59 -3.80
CA GLN A 221 -12.32 -27.48 -4.65
C GLN A 221 -11.28 -26.69 -5.47
N GLN A 222 -11.35 -25.37 -5.46
CA GLN A 222 -10.44 -24.52 -6.20
C GLN A 222 -9.02 -24.59 -5.61
N ALA A 223 -8.04 -24.78 -6.48
CA ALA A 223 -6.63 -24.67 -6.12
C ALA A 223 -6.18 -23.20 -6.09
N TYR A 224 -5.40 -22.84 -5.07
CA TYR A 224 -4.76 -21.52 -4.95
C TYR A 224 -3.25 -21.73 -4.82
N LEU A 225 -2.48 -20.94 -5.54
CA LEU A 225 -1.02 -21.00 -5.51
C LEU A 225 -0.44 -20.08 -4.43
N LEU A 226 -1.12 -18.97 -4.13
CA LEU A 226 -0.67 -18.02 -3.11
C LEU A 226 -0.66 -18.65 -1.73
N GLY A 227 0.52 -18.72 -1.10
CA GLY A 227 0.65 -19.16 0.28
C GLY A 227 -0.04 -18.18 1.24
N ASP A 228 -0.50 -18.71 2.37
CA ASP A 228 -1.30 -17.93 3.33
C ASP A 228 -0.50 -16.81 4.00
N MET A 229 0.76 -17.08 4.30
CA MET A 229 1.67 -16.11 4.92
C MET A 229 2.97 -16.07 4.15
N ASN A 230 3.40 -14.88 3.76
CA ASN A 230 4.74 -14.67 3.21
C ASN A 230 5.59 -13.86 4.19
N THR A 231 6.84 -14.29 4.37
CA THR A 231 7.87 -13.55 5.11
C THR A 231 9.08 -13.35 4.20
N THR A 232 9.48 -12.10 4.06
CA THR A 232 10.63 -11.70 3.25
C THR A 232 11.65 -10.97 4.12
N LEU A 233 12.90 -11.39 4.06
CA LEU A 233 14.04 -10.69 4.67
C LEU A 233 14.87 -10.06 3.57
N ILE A 234 15.14 -8.77 3.70
CA ILE A 234 15.94 -8.01 2.73
C ILE A 234 17.18 -7.47 3.45
N HIS A 235 18.33 -7.58 2.81
CA HIS A 235 19.59 -7.01 3.26
C HIS A 235 19.95 -5.79 2.40
N THR A 236 20.39 -4.70 3.00
CA THR A 236 20.85 -3.51 2.27
C THR A 236 22.37 -3.53 2.07
N VAL A 237 22.86 -2.69 1.17
CA VAL A 237 24.31 -2.57 0.92
C VAL A 237 25.07 -2.06 2.15
N LYS A 238 24.43 -1.25 2.99
CA LYS A 238 25.02 -0.79 4.26
C LYS A 238 24.85 -1.74 5.44
N GLY A 239 24.42 -2.99 5.19
CA GLY A 239 24.32 -4.02 6.23
C GLY A 239 23.06 -3.96 7.10
N LYS A 240 22.07 -3.16 6.72
CA LYS A 240 20.79 -3.09 7.42
C LYS A 240 19.85 -4.19 6.96
N THR A 241 18.87 -4.53 7.79
CA THR A 241 17.87 -5.56 7.45
C THR A 241 16.45 -5.02 7.48
N ILE A 242 15.63 -5.53 6.57
CA ILE A 242 14.20 -5.25 6.50
C ILE A 242 13.46 -6.58 6.58
N GLN A 243 12.49 -6.70 7.48
CA GLN A 243 11.54 -7.80 7.49
C GLN A 243 10.21 -7.32 6.93
N LEU A 244 9.67 -8.05 5.94
CA LEU A 244 8.33 -7.80 5.42
C LEU A 244 7.43 -9.02 5.64
N GLN A 245 6.18 -8.76 6.00
CA GLN A 245 5.16 -9.79 6.12
C GLN A 245 3.92 -9.44 5.28
N TYR A 246 3.34 -10.47 4.67
CA TYR A 246 2.09 -10.38 3.92
C TYR A 246 1.16 -11.51 4.33
N CYS A 247 -0.10 -11.19 4.61
CA CYS A 247 -1.16 -12.16 4.86
C CYS A 247 -2.54 -11.51 4.65
N THR A 248 -3.40 -12.15 3.83
CA THR A 248 -4.77 -11.67 3.58
C THR A 248 -5.84 -12.72 3.84
N VAL A 249 -5.45 -13.89 4.35
CA VAL A 249 -6.32 -15.07 4.44
C VAL A 249 -6.35 -15.72 5.84
N HIS A 250 -5.91 -14.98 6.85
CA HIS A 250 -6.00 -15.42 8.26
C HIS A 250 -6.85 -14.45 9.08
N PRO A 251 -7.52 -14.93 10.15
CA PRO A 251 -8.24 -14.09 11.10
C PRO A 251 -7.29 -13.38 12.08
N ARG A 252 -6.10 -13.03 11.60
CA ARG A 252 -5.12 -12.26 12.36
C ARG A 252 -5.59 -10.80 12.44
N PRO A 253 -5.46 -10.12 13.59
CA PRO A 253 -5.77 -8.71 13.70
C PRO A 253 -5.05 -7.89 12.64
N TYR A 254 -5.73 -6.90 12.08
CA TYR A 254 -5.18 -5.98 11.10
C TYR A 254 -3.86 -5.37 11.57
N SER A 255 -2.85 -5.38 10.71
CA SER A 255 -1.56 -4.76 10.99
C SER A 255 -0.89 -4.27 9.70
N ARG A 256 -0.47 -3.02 9.73
CA ARG A 256 0.54 -2.47 8.81
C ARG A 256 1.77 -2.17 9.65
N SER A 257 2.48 -3.24 10.08
CA SER A 257 3.65 -3.12 10.93
C SER A 257 4.60 -2.05 10.38
N HIS A 258 5.10 -1.23 11.28
CA HIS A 258 6.12 -0.23 11.03
C HIS A 258 6.98 -0.19 12.28
N THR A 259 8.09 -0.90 12.25
CA THR A 259 9.03 -1.04 13.38
C THR A 259 10.39 -0.48 12.97
N ILE A 260 11.03 0.23 13.88
CA ILE A 260 12.37 0.81 13.72
C ILE A 260 13.20 0.40 14.91
N CYS A 261 14.36 -0.21 14.67
CA CYS A 261 15.35 -0.56 15.69
C CYS A 261 16.64 0.19 15.38
N GLY A 262 16.98 1.14 16.23
CA GLY A 262 18.23 1.90 16.18
C GLY A 262 19.06 1.72 17.44
N THR A 263 20.29 2.26 17.41
CA THR A 263 21.22 2.16 18.55
C THR A 263 20.82 3.02 19.74
N GLN A 264 19.96 4.03 19.54
CA GLN A 264 19.54 4.97 20.58
C GLN A 264 18.02 5.07 20.70
N GLY A 265 17.27 4.26 19.93
CA GLY A 265 15.83 4.31 20.00
C GLY A 265 15.12 3.21 19.22
N PHE A 266 13.88 3.02 19.57
CA PHE A 266 12.94 2.06 19.02
C PHE A 266 11.61 2.73 18.75
N ALA A 267 10.94 2.35 17.66
CA ALA A 267 9.56 2.72 17.43
C ALA A 267 8.80 1.55 16.80
N GLN A 268 7.53 1.38 17.18
CA GLN A 268 6.62 0.46 16.51
C GLN A 268 5.20 1.04 16.46
N LYS A 269 4.48 0.77 15.38
CA LYS A 269 3.10 1.23 15.20
C LYS A 269 2.06 0.24 15.72
N TYR A 270 2.27 -1.05 15.53
CA TYR A 270 1.34 -2.13 15.89
C TYR A 270 1.98 -3.12 16.86
N PRO A 271 1.18 -3.74 17.78
CA PRO A 271 -0.25 -3.53 18.04
C PRO A 271 -0.58 -2.21 18.74
N VAL A 272 0.38 -1.62 19.44
CA VAL A 272 0.26 -0.34 20.14
C VAL A 272 1.37 0.58 19.65
N ALA A 273 1.00 1.78 19.24
CA ALA A 273 1.96 2.78 18.80
C ALA A 273 2.85 3.21 19.99
N THR A 274 4.15 2.90 19.89
CA THR A 274 5.13 3.09 20.96
C THR A 274 6.41 3.67 20.39
N ILE A 275 7.00 4.63 21.09
CA ILE A 275 8.33 5.17 20.82
C ILE A 275 9.13 5.10 22.12
N SER A 276 10.37 4.65 22.04
CA SER A 276 11.31 4.58 23.16
C SER A 276 12.66 5.13 22.72
N LEU A 277 13.20 6.08 23.44
CA LEU A 277 14.52 6.69 23.19
C LEU A 277 15.45 6.42 24.38
N GLU A 278 16.75 6.34 24.13
CA GLU A 278 17.74 5.97 25.16
C GLU A 278 17.72 6.87 26.39
N ASP A 279 17.61 8.18 26.20
CA ASP A 279 17.55 9.15 27.31
C ASP A 279 16.32 8.97 28.22
N ALA A 280 15.24 8.37 27.71
CA ALA A 280 14.05 8.03 28.48
C ALA A 280 14.25 6.77 29.37
N HIS A 281 15.34 6.03 29.19
CA HIS A 281 15.67 4.83 29.97
C HIS A 281 16.69 5.10 31.09
N SER A 282 17.29 6.29 31.15
CA SER A 282 18.37 6.59 32.10
C SER A 282 17.96 6.59 33.57
N GLU A 283 16.66 6.69 33.87
CA GLU A 283 16.15 6.66 35.26
C GLU A 283 15.61 5.32 35.73
N GLY A 284 15.54 4.27 34.89
CA GLY A 284 14.80 3.05 35.23
C GLY A 284 15.44 1.72 34.91
N GLY A 285 16.70 1.61 34.59
CA GLY A 285 17.49 0.36 34.45
C GLY A 285 16.76 -0.80 33.74
N LEU A 286 17.40 -1.35 32.71
CA LEU A 286 17.08 -2.62 32.05
C LEU A 286 15.61 -2.83 31.59
N GLY A 287 15.30 -2.36 30.37
CA GLY A 287 14.36 -3.04 29.48
C GLY A 287 12.94 -3.30 29.98
N THR A 288 12.43 -2.54 30.93
CA THR A 288 11.00 -2.62 31.29
C THR A 288 10.19 -1.66 30.44
N ALA A 289 8.96 -2.05 30.11
CA ALA A 289 7.99 -1.22 29.40
C ALA A 289 7.71 0.17 30.02
N ALA A 290 8.31 0.48 31.16
CA ALA A 290 8.19 1.73 31.88
C ALA A 290 8.85 2.94 31.22
N GLY A 291 9.81 2.73 30.31
CA GLY A 291 10.45 3.80 29.51
C GLY A 291 9.81 4.04 28.13
N ALA A 292 8.88 3.20 27.71
CA ALA A 292 8.22 3.35 26.42
C ALA A 292 7.05 4.33 26.54
N VAL A 293 7.14 5.45 25.83
CA VAL A 293 6.06 6.45 25.79
C VAL A 293 5.07 6.08 24.68
N SER A 294 3.79 5.97 25.03
CA SER A 294 2.74 5.81 24.01
C SER A 294 2.74 7.02 23.07
N TYR A 295 2.69 6.77 21.76
CA TYR A 295 2.59 7.83 20.74
C TYR A 295 1.44 8.83 21.01
N THR A 296 0.37 8.38 21.62
CA THR A 296 -0.77 9.22 22.02
C THR A 296 -0.37 10.31 23.03
N HIS A 297 0.59 10.02 23.91
CA HIS A 297 1.12 11.00 24.87
C HIS A 297 2.04 12.03 24.20
N LEU A 298 2.85 11.63 23.22
CA LEU A 298 3.69 12.56 22.46
C LEU A 298 2.85 13.59 21.68
N ARG A 299 1.75 13.16 21.06
CA ARG A 299 0.82 14.07 20.37
C ARG A 299 0.20 15.12 21.31
N ALA A 300 -0.08 14.76 22.53
CA ALA A 300 -0.66 15.69 23.52
C ALA A 300 0.30 16.82 23.94
N HIS A 301 1.61 16.61 23.79
CA HIS A 301 2.63 17.64 24.07
C HIS A 301 2.91 18.54 22.87
N GLU A 302 2.80 18.06 21.63
CA GLU A 302 3.01 18.85 20.42
C GLU A 302 1.90 19.89 20.16
N THR A 303 0.71 19.68 20.68
CA THR A 303 -0.44 20.61 20.51
C THR A 303 -0.48 21.77 21.51
N ARG A 304 0.52 21.93 22.37
CA ARG A 304 0.58 22.96 23.40
C ARG A 304 1.61 24.10 23.15
N HIS A 305 2.12 24.19 21.91
CA HIS A 305 3.02 25.29 21.52
C HIS A 305 2.48 26.05 20.33
#